data_b068b594bf90212cc25155c768eb1237
#
_entry.id   b068b594bf90212cc25155c768eb1237
#
_cell.length_a   1.000
_cell.length_b   1.000
_cell.length_c   1.000
_cell.angle_alpha   90.00
_cell.angle_beta   90.00
_cell.angle_gamma   90.00
#
_symmetry.space_group_name_H-M   'P 1'
#
loop_
_entity.id
_entity.type
_entity.pdbx_description
1 polymer ?
#
loop_
_entity_poly.entity_id
_entity_poly.type
_entity_poly.pdbx_seq_one_letter_code
_entity_poly.pdbx_strand_id
1 'polypeptide(L)'
;MRKFVVFAAAFCVLAVVGLVGAAAATAPIQVTDDQFAANEESLGMSPDGQILMGMWNDWHFNDGCGISYSTDGGTTWAPESFAPGFTSFTNDPDVSGTGPFPIAGDLVVVYNPKSGLFDVICQAFGGKRSQKVQLLSTTFDTSLADPADSADSYGLGAWRLPAVPIAAGIANGSEKGSNGKFPDHEAGTVDTGTGSGHHFGRLYVAWAEFSGAGKSPIDLAYSDDDGASWTGPIRVSDAGHQFDQDATPRVGPDGTVYVSYINGPNEKSTKNNAALVAKSTDGGNTWSRSVVAAPIPSPATSLPNALYRGGTDVTSTVDQLTGDLVVAFGDQSSGALNVWVTHTASPGDLSSFVPATRVKPSAQTQFFPWLQSAPDGRVDLAYYDRSCDANDVLVCVTLSSSSDSGATWTSQAVTSTGFNGDTFGACLAFVDPPDCTNFFLGDYIAVASTDAKAQVIWTGNGAHTLDAFTEAVGF
;
A
#
# COMPACT_ATOMS: atom_id res chain seq x y z
N MET A 1 -47.41 -12.71 69.69
CA MET A 1 -47.39 -12.32 68.27
C MET A 1 -46.21 -11.41 68.07
N ARG A 2 -45.06 -11.95 67.51
CA ARG A 2 -43.87 -11.19 67.22
C ARG A 2 -43.89 -10.85 65.70
N LYS A 3 -43.89 -9.56 65.39
CA LYS A 3 -43.81 -9.06 64.04
C LYS A 3 -42.31 -9.06 63.57
N PHE A 4 -42.01 -9.80 62.54
CA PHE A 4 -40.73 -9.70 61.85
C PHE A 4 -40.80 -8.54 60.84
N VAL A 5 -39.85 -7.62 60.94
CA VAL A 5 -39.59 -6.56 59.94
C VAL A 5 -38.45 -7.06 59.08
N VAL A 6 -38.71 -7.22 57.79
CA VAL A 6 -37.70 -7.56 56.77
C VAL A 6 -37.15 -6.24 56.16
N PHE A 7 -35.86 -5.98 56.34
CA PHE A 7 -35.16 -4.90 55.66
C PHE A 7 -34.70 -5.42 54.31
N ALA A 8 -35.19 -4.84 53.25
CA ALA A 8 -34.66 -5.02 51.91
C ALA A 8 -33.51 -4.01 51.66
N ALA A 9 -32.29 -4.50 51.54
CA ALA A 9 -31.15 -3.69 51.11
C ALA A 9 -31.13 -3.60 49.58
N ALA A 10 -31.35 -2.42 49.03
CA ALA A 10 -31.19 -2.14 47.63
C ALA A 10 -29.69 -1.88 47.34
N PHE A 11 -29.04 -2.77 46.59
CA PHE A 11 -27.71 -2.53 46.03
C PHE A 11 -27.83 -1.67 44.75
N CYS A 12 -27.45 -0.41 44.83
CA CYS A 12 -27.19 0.41 43.65
C CYS A 12 -25.82 -0.01 43.04
N VAL A 13 -25.84 -0.68 41.90
CA VAL A 13 -24.65 -0.85 41.07
C VAL A 13 -24.46 0.45 40.27
N LEU A 14 -23.51 1.27 40.67
CA LEU A 14 -23.03 2.36 39.83
C LEU A 14 -22.20 1.75 38.68
N ALA A 15 -22.76 1.74 37.48
CA ALA A 15 -21.99 1.53 36.26
C ALA A 15 -21.15 2.79 36.01
N VAL A 16 -19.84 2.69 36.24
CA VAL A 16 -18.89 3.70 35.77
C VAL A 16 -18.73 3.47 34.27
N VAL A 17 -19.47 4.23 33.48
CA VAL A 17 -19.18 4.37 32.05
C VAL A 17 -17.93 5.23 31.96
N GLY A 18 -16.78 4.59 31.74
CA GLY A 18 -15.55 5.27 31.35
C GLY A 18 -15.80 5.93 30.01
N LEU A 19 -15.90 7.25 29.98
CA LEU A 19 -15.73 8.04 28.76
C LEU A 19 -14.26 7.85 28.33
N VAL A 20 -14.02 6.95 27.39
CA VAL A 20 -12.80 6.99 26.59
C VAL A 20 -12.90 8.29 25.81
N GLY A 21 -12.18 9.30 26.24
CA GLY A 21 -12.05 10.55 25.49
C GLY A 21 -11.42 10.20 24.17
N ALA A 22 -12.12 10.49 23.06
CA ALA A 22 -11.48 10.48 21.76
C ALA A 22 -10.25 11.41 21.86
N ALA A 23 -9.07 10.88 21.61
CA ALA A 23 -7.88 11.70 21.44
C ALA A 23 -8.22 12.72 20.34
N ALA A 24 -7.94 14.00 20.59
CA ALA A 24 -8.10 15.02 19.56
C ALA A 24 -7.18 14.59 18.42
N ALA A 25 -7.75 14.46 17.21
CA ALA A 25 -6.94 14.23 16.01
C ALA A 25 -5.89 15.35 15.94
N THR A 26 -4.63 14.98 15.84
CA THR A 26 -3.56 15.91 15.53
C THR A 26 -3.76 16.41 14.11
N ALA A 27 -3.23 17.58 13.76
CA ALA A 27 -3.31 18.01 12.37
C ALA A 27 -2.38 17.11 11.52
N PRO A 28 -2.78 16.74 10.30
CA PRO A 28 -1.91 15.99 9.39
C PRO A 28 -0.54 16.67 9.21
N ILE A 29 0.50 15.87 9.15
CA ILE A 29 1.87 16.33 8.91
C ILE A 29 2.16 16.16 7.43
N GLN A 30 2.54 17.25 6.74
CA GLN A 30 3.11 17.19 5.41
C GLN A 30 4.55 16.67 5.54
N VAL A 31 4.90 15.60 4.80
CA VAL A 31 6.23 14.96 4.86
C VAL A 31 7.11 15.34 3.68
N THR A 32 6.53 15.91 2.63
CA THR A 32 7.23 16.54 1.51
C THR A 32 7.47 18.02 1.82
N ASP A 33 8.55 18.59 1.34
CA ASP A 33 8.93 19.98 1.62
C ASP A 33 9.34 20.79 0.39
N ASP A 34 9.30 20.20 -0.81
CA ASP A 34 9.59 20.87 -2.06
C ASP A 34 8.34 21.40 -2.78
N GLN A 35 8.47 21.82 -4.04
CA GLN A 35 7.38 22.42 -4.84
C GLN A 35 6.85 21.48 -5.94
N PHE A 36 7.29 20.22 -5.93
CA PHE A 36 6.93 19.22 -6.93
C PHE A 36 5.87 18.27 -6.39
N ALA A 37 5.15 17.61 -7.29
CA ALA A 37 4.08 16.71 -6.87
C ALA A 37 4.66 15.39 -6.31
N ALA A 38 4.06 14.93 -5.22
CA ALA A 38 4.29 13.64 -4.61
C ALA A 38 3.00 12.81 -4.64
N ASN A 39 3.07 11.53 -4.99
CA ASN A 39 1.92 10.63 -4.98
C ASN A 39 2.36 9.15 -4.92
N GLU A 40 1.38 8.25 -4.79
CA GLU A 40 1.59 6.80 -4.72
C GLU A 40 2.44 6.39 -3.52
N GLU A 41 1.92 6.69 -2.33
CA GLU A 41 2.67 6.53 -1.10
C GLU A 41 2.78 5.06 -0.65
N SER A 42 3.94 4.74 -0.10
CA SER A 42 4.22 3.51 0.64
C SER A 42 4.72 3.84 2.05
N LEU A 43 4.43 2.98 3.02
CA LEU A 43 4.79 3.20 4.43
C LEU A 43 5.32 1.93 5.08
N GLY A 44 6.55 1.99 5.58
CA GLY A 44 7.14 1.00 6.47
C GLY A 44 7.18 1.48 7.91
N MET A 45 6.98 0.59 8.89
CA MET A 45 6.99 0.93 10.31
C MET A 45 7.59 -0.20 11.15
N SER A 46 8.42 0.16 12.12
CA SER A 46 8.94 -0.79 13.11
C SER A 46 7.83 -1.36 14.01
N PRO A 47 7.98 -2.57 14.58
CA PRO A 47 6.96 -3.19 15.41
C PRO A 47 6.53 -2.39 16.64
N ASP A 48 7.43 -1.55 17.18
CA ASP A 48 7.14 -0.63 18.29
C ASP A 48 6.51 0.70 17.83
N GLY A 49 6.39 0.90 16.53
CA GLY A 49 5.83 2.09 15.93
C GLY A 49 6.68 3.35 16.05
N GLN A 50 7.97 3.22 16.45
CA GLN A 50 8.84 4.38 16.66
C GLN A 50 9.58 4.80 15.40
N ILE A 51 9.99 3.84 14.56
CA ILE A 51 10.73 4.11 13.34
C ILE A 51 9.81 3.92 12.15
N LEU A 52 9.67 4.96 11.32
CA LEU A 52 8.85 4.94 10.13
C LEU A 52 9.64 5.45 8.93
N MET A 53 9.30 4.96 7.75
CA MET A 53 9.75 5.49 6.47
C MET A 53 8.56 5.61 5.54
N GLY A 54 8.33 6.81 5.02
CA GLY A 54 7.41 7.09 3.94
C GLY A 54 8.16 7.21 2.62
N MET A 55 7.51 6.74 1.55
CA MET A 55 8.01 6.86 0.18
C MET A 55 6.89 7.30 -0.74
N TRP A 56 7.24 7.96 -1.84
CA TRP A 56 6.32 8.46 -2.86
C TRP A 56 7.01 8.61 -4.22
N ASN A 57 6.23 8.59 -5.30
CA ASN A 57 6.70 9.11 -6.58
C ASN A 57 6.92 10.60 -6.42
N ASP A 58 8.12 11.05 -6.71
CA ASP A 58 8.46 12.46 -6.72
C ASP A 58 8.65 12.95 -8.16
N TRP A 59 7.84 13.90 -8.57
CA TRP A 59 7.81 14.43 -9.94
C TRP A 59 8.86 15.52 -10.22
N HIS A 60 9.78 15.68 -9.29
CA HIS A 60 10.95 16.51 -9.50
C HIS A 60 11.92 15.86 -10.50
N PHE A 61 12.30 16.56 -11.53
CA PHE A 61 13.30 16.16 -12.54
C PHE A 61 13.03 14.90 -13.37
N ASN A 62 12.09 14.12 -13.28
CA ASN A 62 11.79 12.88 -14.04
C ASN A 62 11.37 11.70 -13.15
N ASP A 63 10.50 11.87 -12.22
CA ASP A 63 10.07 10.77 -11.39
C ASP A 63 11.21 10.09 -10.62
N GLY A 64 11.25 10.31 -9.35
CA GLY A 64 12.20 9.68 -8.45
C GLY A 64 11.51 8.95 -7.33
N CYS A 65 12.26 8.17 -6.57
CA CYS A 65 11.78 7.53 -5.36
C CYS A 65 12.01 8.48 -4.19
N GLY A 66 11.06 9.40 -3.94
CA GLY A 66 11.05 10.33 -2.81
C GLY A 66 10.93 9.58 -1.49
N ILE A 67 11.61 10.07 -0.46
CA ILE A 67 11.66 9.44 0.87
C ILE A 67 11.69 10.46 1.98
N SER A 68 11.11 10.10 3.11
CA SER A 68 11.38 10.69 4.41
C SER A 68 11.25 9.64 5.52
N TYR A 69 11.87 9.85 6.67
CA TYR A 69 11.78 8.93 7.79
C TYR A 69 11.58 9.66 9.11
N SER A 70 11.04 8.95 10.09
CA SER A 70 10.85 9.39 11.47
C SER A 70 11.43 8.39 12.44
N THR A 71 11.98 8.86 13.56
CA THR A 71 12.48 8.04 14.67
C THR A 71 11.78 8.31 16.00
N ASP A 72 10.71 9.09 15.98
CA ASP A 72 9.93 9.51 17.16
C ASP A 72 8.43 9.20 17.04
N GLY A 73 8.13 8.12 16.33
CA GLY A 73 6.77 7.65 16.17
C GLY A 73 5.93 8.44 15.18
N GLY A 74 6.54 9.13 14.24
CA GLY A 74 5.87 9.94 13.23
C GLY A 74 5.54 11.35 13.71
N THR A 75 6.08 11.79 14.85
CA THR A 75 5.86 13.16 15.38
C THR A 75 6.65 14.18 14.60
N THR A 76 7.88 13.86 14.22
CA THR A 76 8.71 14.65 13.31
C THR A 76 9.28 13.77 12.20
N TRP A 77 9.51 14.38 11.03
CA TRP A 77 10.04 13.72 9.86
C TRP A 77 11.32 14.41 9.41
N ALA A 78 12.26 13.62 8.91
CA ALA A 78 13.47 14.15 8.28
C ALA A 78 13.09 14.99 7.04
N PRO A 79 13.89 16.00 6.65
CA PRO A 79 13.66 16.69 5.39
C PRO A 79 13.60 15.70 4.22
N GLU A 80 12.79 16.00 3.22
CA GLU A 80 12.65 15.17 2.03
C GLU A 80 13.97 14.86 1.33
N SER A 81 14.08 13.68 0.76
CA SER A 81 15.22 13.22 -0.02
C SER A 81 14.81 12.17 -1.05
N PHE A 82 15.78 11.61 -1.78
CA PHE A 82 15.59 10.53 -2.74
C PHE A 82 16.32 9.25 -2.33
N ALA A 83 15.69 8.10 -2.58
CA ALA A 83 16.35 6.82 -2.43
C ALA A 83 17.44 6.65 -3.52
N PRO A 84 18.72 6.41 -3.15
CA PRO A 84 19.79 6.28 -4.11
C PRO A 84 19.82 4.88 -4.75
N GLY A 85 20.50 4.75 -5.88
CA GLY A 85 20.72 3.46 -6.54
C GLY A 85 19.71 3.12 -7.64
N PHE A 86 18.66 3.89 -7.80
CA PHE A 86 17.61 3.69 -8.82
C PHE A 86 17.83 4.59 -10.03
N THR A 87 17.86 5.89 -9.82
CA THR A 87 18.02 6.89 -10.88
C THR A 87 19.45 7.42 -11.00
N SER A 88 19.74 8.03 -12.13
CA SER A 88 21.03 8.68 -12.41
C SER A 88 21.12 10.12 -11.91
N PHE A 89 20.12 10.59 -11.19
CA PHE A 89 20.05 11.93 -10.60
C PHE A 89 19.47 11.87 -9.18
N THR A 90 19.60 12.97 -8.44
CA THR A 90 18.93 13.23 -7.17
C THR A 90 18.17 14.55 -7.28
N ASN A 91 17.40 14.92 -6.26
CA ASN A 91 16.73 16.22 -6.17
C ASN A 91 17.74 17.38 -6.00
N ASP A 92 18.95 17.10 -5.54
CA ASP A 92 20.03 18.08 -5.50
C ASP A 92 20.83 18.04 -6.80
N PRO A 93 20.87 19.12 -7.59
CA PRO A 93 21.61 19.17 -8.84
C PRO A 93 23.13 19.03 -8.63
N ASP A 94 23.63 19.23 -7.42
CA ASP A 94 25.05 19.11 -7.07
C ASP A 94 25.42 17.69 -6.63
N VAL A 95 24.44 16.81 -6.38
CA VAL A 95 24.64 15.41 -5.99
C VAL A 95 24.28 14.50 -7.17
N SER A 96 25.23 13.63 -7.54
CA SER A 96 25.00 12.62 -8.58
C SER A 96 24.20 11.45 -8.02
N GLY A 97 23.15 11.07 -8.72
CA GLY A 97 22.47 9.81 -8.50
C GLY A 97 23.40 8.61 -8.70
N THR A 98 23.11 7.52 -8.00
CA THR A 98 23.97 6.32 -8.00
C THR A 98 23.42 5.18 -8.84
N GLY A 99 22.22 5.35 -9.42
CA GLY A 99 21.53 4.35 -10.22
C GLY A 99 21.68 4.54 -11.74
N PRO A 100 21.31 3.54 -12.52
CA PRO A 100 21.52 3.54 -13.96
C PRO A 100 20.34 4.09 -14.78
N PHE A 101 19.18 4.36 -14.17
CA PHE A 101 17.95 4.71 -14.87
C PHE A 101 17.64 6.21 -14.82
N PRO A 102 17.01 6.77 -15.85
CA PRO A 102 16.59 8.17 -15.85
C PRO A 102 15.28 8.42 -15.08
N ILE A 103 14.51 7.39 -14.79
CA ILE A 103 13.16 7.48 -14.18
C ILE A 103 13.00 6.32 -13.19
N ALA A 104 12.32 6.57 -12.08
CA ALA A 104 11.84 5.53 -11.17
C ALA A 104 10.49 5.93 -10.57
N GLY A 105 9.68 4.97 -10.21
CA GLY A 105 8.38 5.13 -9.61
C GLY A 105 7.89 3.82 -9.02
N ASP A 106 6.62 3.72 -8.69
CA ASP A 106 6.01 2.59 -8.00
C ASP A 106 6.89 2.10 -6.84
N LEU A 107 6.49 2.38 -5.62
CA LEU A 107 7.40 2.28 -4.50
C LEU A 107 6.89 1.31 -3.46
N VAL A 108 7.82 0.54 -2.91
CA VAL A 108 7.54 -0.33 -1.76
C VAL A 108 8.59 -0.10 -0.70
N VAL A 109 8.14 0.13 0.52
CA VAL A 109 9.00 0.12 1.70
C VAL A 109 8.48 -0.86 2.76
N VAL A 110 9.36 -1.71 3.24
CA VAL A 110 9.05 -2.71 4.27
C VAL A 110 10.11 -2.65 5.37
N TYR A 111 9.67 -2.56 6.63
CA TYR A 111 10.60 -2.70 7.76
C TYR A 111 10.83 -4.18 8.07
N ASN A 112 12.09 -4.62 8.06
CA ASN A 112 12.45 -5.99 8.40
C ASN A 112 12.84 -6.08 9.89
N PRO A 113 12.00 -6.68 10.76
CA PRO A 113 12.29 -6.75 12.19
C PRO A 113 13.45 -7.68 12.55
N LYS A 114 13.91 -8.53 11.61
CA LYS A 114 15.08 -9.40 11.82
C LYS A 114 16.40 -8.64 11.75
N SER A 115 16.51 -7.73 10.80
CA SER A 115 17.73 -6.90 10.61
C SER A 115 17.64 -5.52 11.23
N GLY A 116 16.43 -4.98 11.42
CA GLY A 116 16.18 -3.61 11.84
C GLY A 116 16.31 -2.60 10.68
N LEU A 117 16.34 -3.07 9.43
CA LEU A 117 16.51 -2.25 8.24
C LEU A 117 15.16 -2.01 7.55
N PHE A 118 15.09 -0.96 6.75
CA PHE A 118 14.07 -0.85 5.72
C PHE A 118 14.57 -1.46 4.42
N ASP A 119 13.76 -2.31 3.82
CA ASP A 119 13.91 -2.76 2.44
C ASP A 119 13.11 -1.82 1.55
N VAL A 120 13.80 -1.21 0.60
CA VAL A 120 13.29 -0.20 -0.32
C VAL A 120 13.33 -0.76 -1.73
N ILE A 121 12.19 -0.76 -2.41
CA ILE A 121 12.03 -1.28 -3.76
C ILE A 121 11.41 -0.19 -4.62
N CYS A 122 11.93 -0.02 -5.84
CA CYS A 122 11.34 0.87 -6.83
C CYS A 122 11.38 0.21 -8.20
N GLN A 123 10.36 0.47 -9.00
CA GLN A 123 10.40 0.25 -10.42
C GLN A 123 11.26 1.35 -11.05
N ALA A 124 12.29 0.98 -11.80
CA ALA A 124 13.16 1.93 -12.49
C ALA A 124 13.23 1.61 -13.99
N PHE A 125 13.15 2.64 -14.85
CA PHE A 125 13.06 2.42 -16.27
C PHE A 125 13.75 3.50 -17.10
N GLY A 126 14.13 3.15 -18.35
CA GLY A 126 14.77 4.03 -19.29
C GLY A 126 13.78 4.67 -20.26
N GLY A 127 13.80 6.00 -20.38
CA GLY A 127 12.96 6.75 -21.34
C GLY A 127 13.35 6.46 -22.80
N LYS A 128 12.32 6.34 -23.66
CA LYS A 128 12.28 6.19 -25.14
C LYS A 128 12.41 4.78 -25.69
N ARG A 129 11.32 4.33 -26.27
CA ARG A 129 11.04 3.23 -27.26
C ARG A 129 11.59 1.82 -26.99
N SER A 130 12.66 1.61 -26.27
CA SER A 130 13.11 0.32 -25.72
C SER A 130 13.39 0.48 -24.25
N GLN A 131 12.34 0.64 -23.48
CA GLN A 131 12.48 0.84 -22.05
C GLN A 131 12.96 -0.45 -21.41
N LYS A 132 14.21 -0.44 -20.97
CA LYS A 132 14.63 -1.38 -19.94
C LYS A 132 13.88 -0.97 -18.69
N VAL A 133 13.22 -1.94 -18.05
CA VAL A 133 12.56 -1.76 -16.77
C VAL A 133 13.10 -2.78 -15.81
N GLN A 134 13.29 -2.40 -14.58
CA GLN A 134 13.73 -3.29 -13.51
C GLN A 134 12.99 -2.93 -12.22
N LEU A 135 12.56 -3.94 -11.47
CA LEU A 135 12.35 -3.79 -10.05
C LEU A 135 13.71 -3.94 -9.37
N LEU A 136 14.09 -2.92 -8.63
CA LEU A 136 15.36 -2.86 -7.92
C LEU A 136 15.10 -2.77 -6.43
N SER A 137 16.00 -3.35 -5.62
CA SER A 137 15.95 -3.24 -4.16
C SER A 137 17.25 -2.73 -3.58
N THR A 138 17.12 -1.97 -2.50
CA THR A 138 18.23 -1.58 -1.62
C THR A 138 17.75 -1.66 -0.16
N THR A 139 18.64 -1.42 0.80
CA THR A 139 18.27 -1.32 2.22
C THR A 139 18.72 0.02 2.78
N PHE A 140 17.96 0.51 3.78
CA PHE A 140 18.26 1.73 4.51
C PHE A 140 18.35 1.44 6.01
N ASP A 141 19.46 1.90 6.62
CA ASP A 141 19.72 1.81 8.05
C ASP A 141 19.57 3.19 8.71
N THR A 142 18.48 3.40 9.41
CA THR A 142 18.20 4.68 10.11
C THR A 142 19.22 5.01 11.19
N SER A 143 19.95 4.02 11.72
CA SER A 143 20.99 4.24 12.73
C SER A 143 22.27 4.86 12.18
N LEU A 144 22.46 4.79 10.86
CA LEU A 144 23.60 5.36 10.13
C LEU A 144 23.22 6.64 9.36
N ALA A 145 21.93 6.99 9.34
CA ALA A 145 21.42 8.12 8.59
C ALA A 145 21.63 9.44 9.34
N ASP A 146 21.98 10.48 8.61
CA ASP A 146 22.04 11.86 9.11
C ASP A 146 20.91 12.70 8.47
N PRO A 147 19.88 13.10 9.22
CA PRO A 147 18.79 13.90 8.69
C PRO A 147 19.23 15.30 8.21
N ALA A 148 20.41 15.78 8.62
CA ALA A 148 20.99 17.02 8.13
C ALA A 148 21.63 16.88 6.74
N ASP A 149 21.81 15.64 6.24
CA ASP A 149 22.41 15.31 4.96
C ASP A 149 21.37 14.82 3.96
N SER A 150 20.20 15.46 3.92
CA SER A 150 19.11 15.07 3.02
C SER A 150 19.48 15.24 1.54
N ALA A 151 20.35 16.18 1.21
CA ALA A 151 20.87 16.38 -0.15
C ALA A 151 21.65 15.18 -0.69
N ASP A 152 22.32 14.39 0.19
CA ASP A 152 23.03 13.15 -0.16
C ASP A 152 22.32 11.90 0.42
N SER A 153 21.00 11.87 0.32
CA SER A 153 20.16 10.73 0.71
C SER A 153 20.37 10.27 2.17
N TYR A 154 20.57 11.22 3.07
CA TYR A 154 20.91 11.01 4.49
C TYR A 154 22.26 10.32 4.72
N GLY A 155 23.18 10.47 3.76
CA GLY A 155 24.49 9.84 3.76
C GLY A 155 24.48 8.45 3.11
N LEU A 156 25.20 8.29 2.01
CA LEU A 156 25.23 7.04 1.23
C LEU A 156 25.68 5.81 2.06
N GLY A 157 26.36 6.03 3.21
CA GLY A 157 26.73 4.95 4.13
C GLY A 157 25.54 4.26 4.82
N ALA A 158 24.36 4.90 4.84
CA ALA A 158 23.13 4.31 5.36
C ALA A 158 22.48 3.33 4.36
N TRP A 159 22.95 3.28 3.12
CA TRP A 159 22.38 2.50 2.05
C TRP A 159 23.26 1.36 1.59
N ARG A 160 22.66 0.24 1.21
CA ARG A 160 23.34 -0.85 0.49
C ARG A 160 23.33 -0.57 -1.01
N LEU A 161 24.46 -0.18 -1.54
CA LEU A 161 24.63 0.12 -2.97
C LEU A 161 25.62 -0.82 -3.64
N PRO A 162 25.47 -1.12 -4.94
CA PRO A 162 24.36 -0.73 -5.82
C PRO A 162 23.05 -1.45 -5.48
N ALA A 163 21.91 -0.89 -5.90
CA ALA A 163 20.62 -1.58 -5.82
C ALA A 163 20.63 -2.91 -6.58
N VAL A 164 19.89 -3.90 -6.08
CA VAL A 164 19.90 -5.29 -6.58
C VAL A 164 18.65 -5.55 -7.41
N PRO A 165 18.76 -6.09 -8.65
CA PRO A 165 17.61 -6.42 -9.45
C PRO A 165 16.77 -7.57 -8.86
N ILE A 166 15.46 -7.37 -8.75
CA ILE A 166 14.46 -8.38 -8.42
C ILE A 166 13.90 -8.99 -9.71
N ALA A 167 13.48 -8.14 -10.63
CA ALA A 167 12.93 -8.50 -11.92
C ALA A 167 13.46 -7.56 -13.01
N ALA A 168 13.48 -8.01 -14.24
CA ALA A 168 13.92 -7.20 -15.37
C ALA A 168 13.12 -7.51 -16.63
N GLY A 169 12.79 -6.45 -17.36
CA GLY A 169 12.11 -6.53 -18.64
C GLY A 169 12.65 -5.56 -19.67
N ILE A 170 12.16 -5.68 -20.89
CA ILE A 170 12.32 -4.71 -21.98
C ILE A 170 10.93 -4.51 -22.60
N ALA A 171 10.31 -3.41 -22.29
CA ALA A 171 8.89 -3.17 -22.53
C ALA A 171 8.50 -3.06 -24.02
N ASN A 172 9.42 -2.67 -24.90
CA ASN A 172 9.09 -2.50 -26.32
C ASN A 172 9.32 -3.76 -27.15
N GLY A 173 8.24 -4.50 -27.44
CA GLY A 173 8.27 -5.71 -28.26
C GLY A 173 8.70 -5.55 -29.73
N SER A 174 8.93 -4.32 -30.22
CA SER A 174 9.37 -4.06 -31.61
C SER A 174 10.89 -4.09 -31.80
N GLU A 175 11.68 -4.11 -30.73
CA GLU A 175 13.14 -4.14 -30.81
C GLU A 175 13.72 -5.55 -30.70
N LYS A 176 14.82 -5.76 -31.44
CA LYS A 176 15.54 -7.05 -31.42
C LYS A 176 16.13 -7.27 -30.03
N GLY A 177 15.71 -8.33 -29.35
CA GLY A 177 16.11 -8.66 -27.98
C GLY A 177 15.13 -8.21 -26.91
N SER A 178 14.05 -7.50 -27.28
CA SER A 178 12.95 -7.20 -26.37
C SER A 178 12.23 -8.49 -25.97
N ASN A 179 11.93 -8.67 -24.69
CA ASN A 179 11.09 -9.76 -24.18
C ASN A 179 9.64 -9.33 -24.00
N GLY A 180 9.31 -8.04 -24.21
CA GLY A 180 7.98 -7.48 -24.06
C GLY A 180 7.46 -7.47 -22.64
N LYS A 181 8.33 -7.59 -21.64
CA LYS A 181 7.99 -7.65 -20.21
C LYS A 181 8.13 -6.29 -19.56
N PHE A 182 7.18 -5.98 -18.66
CA PHE A 182 7.15 -4.77 -17.85
C PHE A 182 6.55 -5.14 -16.49
N PRO A 183 7.40 -5.36 -15.45
CA PRO A 183 6.92 -5.50 -14.08
C PRO A 183 6.36 -4.16 -13.61
N ASP A 184 5.18 -4.19 -12.99
CA ASP A 184 4.40 -2.99 -12.67
C ASP A 184 3.50 -3.25 -11.45
N HIS A 185 3.16 -2.19 -10.72
CA HIS A 185 2.24 -2.24 -9.60
C HIS A 185 2.66 -3.28 -8.55
N GLU A 186 3.85 -3.12 -8.02
CA GLU A 186 4.40 -4.02 -7.02
C GLU A 186 3.93 -3.67 -5.60
N ALA A 187 3.84 -4.71 -4.78
CA ALA A 187 3.69 -4.58 -3.34
C ALA A 187 4.59 -5.57 -2.61
N GLY A 188 4.95 -5.24 -1.38
CA GLY A 188 5.85 -6.03 -0.56
C GLY A 188 5.33 -6.36 0.83
N THR A 189 5.91 -7.39 1.43
CA THR A 189 5.70 -7.74 2.83
C THR A 189 6.91 -8.50 3.37
N VAL A 190 7.00 -8.60 4.68
CA VAL A 190 8.01 -9.41 5.38
C VAL A 190 7.34 -10.42 6.29
N ASP A 191 7.93 -11.61 6.39
CA ASP A 191 7.52 -12.60 7.38
C ASP A 191 8.06 -12.20 8.77
N THR A 192 7.16 -11.74 9.64
CA THR A 192 7.49 -11.32 11.01
C THR A 192 7.37 -12.45 12.04
N GLY A 193 6.85 -13.61 11.64
CA GLY A 193 6.63 -14.74 12.54
C GLY A 193 7.90 -15.55 12.78
N THR A 194 8.03 -16.12 13.98
CA THR A 194 9.19 -16.96 14.39
C THR A 194 8.83 -18.42 14.63
N GLY A 195 7.53 -18.78 14.45
CA GLY A 195 7.02 -20.13 14.66
C GLY A 195 7.35 -21.11 13.53
N SER A 196 6.92 -22.35 13.71
CA SER A 196 7.02 -23.37 12.65
C SER A 196 6.20 -22.95 11.42
N GLY A 197 6.74 -23.09 10.23
CA GLY A 197 6.13 -22.66 8.97
C GLY A 197 6.57 -21.25 8.52
N HIS A 198 7.09 -20.46 9.44
CA HIS A 198 7.61 -19.13 9.14
C HIS A 198 9.04 -19.16 8.58
N HIS A 199 9.33 -18.13 7.79
CA HIS A 199 10.67 -17.77 7.30
C HIS A 199 11.03 -16.37 7.83
N PHE A 200 11.21 -16.22 9.14
CA PHE A 200 11.42 -14.95 9.82
C PHE A 200 12.42 -14.04 9.12
N GLY A 201 11.96 -12.86 8.71
CA GLY A 201 12.72 -11.86 7.97
C GLY A 201 12.78 -12.12 6.47
N ARG A 202 12.07 -13.12 5.91
CA ARG A 202 11.93 -13.29 4.46
C ARG A 202 11.05 -12.19 3.90
N LEU A 203 11.59 -11.49 2.91
CA LEU A 203 10.87 -10.51 2.12
C LEU A 203 10.15 -11.17 0.96
N TYR A 204 8.96 -10.69 0.65
CA TYR A 204 8.19 -11.07 -0.52
C TYR A 204 7.81 -9.82 -1.29
N VAL A 205 8.01 -9.83 -2.60
CA VAL A 205 7.58 -8.78 -3.53
C VAL A 205 6.78 -9.43 -4.64
N ALA A 206 5.55 -8.97 -4.87
CA ALA A 206 4.69 -9.44 -5.94
C ALA A 206 4.35 -8.29 -6.88
N TRP A 207 4.16 -8.58 -8.17
CA TRP A 207 3.88 -7.58 -9.21
C TRP A 207 3.05 -8.16 -10.34
N ALA A 208 2.43 -7.31 -11.14
CA ALA A 208 1.85 -7.67 -12.42
C ALA A 208 2.93 -7.66 -13.51
N GLU A 209 3.19 -8.80 -14.15
CA GLU A 209 4.17 -8.91 -15.24
C GLU A 209 3.50 -8.63 -16.57
N PHE A 210 3.40 -7.37 -16.97
CA PHE A 210 2.84 -7.01 -18.27
C PHE A 210 3.66 -7.60 -19.42
N SER A 211 3.00 -8.15 -20.41
CA SER A 211 3.62 -8.72 -21.59
C SER A 211 3.02 -8.18 -22.88
N GLY A 212 3.79 -8.13 -23.94
CA GLY A 212 3.38 -7.60 -25.24
C GLY A 212 2.16 -8.26 -25.88
N ALA A 213 1.62 -9.33 -25.29
CA ALA A 213 0.37 -9.98 -25.69
C ALA A 213 -0.86 -9.43 -24.95
N GLY A 214 -0.74 -8.36 -24.17
CA GLY A 214 -1.79 -7.78 -23.35
C GLY A 214 -2.15 -8.63 -22.12
N LYS A 215 -1.23 -9.48 -21.67
CA LYS A 215 -1.36 -10.27 -20.45
C LYS A 215 -0.54 -9.64 -19.34
N SER A 216 -1.04 -9.76 -18.12
CA SER A 216 -0.39 -9.29 -16.92
C SER A 216 -0.57 -10.29 -15.75
N PRO A 217 0.00 -11.51 -15.89
CA PRO A 217 -0.09 -12.46 -14.77
C PRO A 217 0.72 -11.97 -13.58
N ILE A 218 0.36 -12.42 -12.37
CA ILE A 218 1.08 -12.09 -11.15
C ILE A 218 2.30 -12.99 -10.99
N ASP A 219 3.45 -12.36 -10.81
CA ASP A 219 4.70 -12.99 -10.41
C ASP A 219 5.12 -12.50 -9.01
N LEU A 220 5.98 -13.25 -8.35
CA LEU A 220 6.53 -12.97 -7.02
C LEU A 220 8.01 -13.35 -6.99
N ALA A 221 8.79 -12.63 -6.19
CA ALA A 221 10.12 -13.01 -5.75
C ALA A 221 10.23 -12.90 -4.22
N TYR A 222 11.17 -13.65 -3.64
CA TYR A 222 11.48 -13.54 -2.22
C TYR A 222 12.99 -13.47 -1.97
N SER A 223 13.36 -12.88 -0.82
CA SER A 223 14.74 -12.76 -0.33
C SER A 223 14.82 -13.19 1.13
N ASP A 224 15.90 -13.91 1.50
CA ASP A 224 16.23 -14.32 2.87
C ASP A 224 17.36 -13.48 3.50
N ASP A 225 17.91 -12.52 2.76
CA ASP A 225 19.11 -11.76 3.06
C ASP A 225 18.96 -10.25 2.85
N ASP A 226 17.81 -9.71 3.27
CA ASP A 226 17.47 -8.28 3.14
C ASP A 226 17.63 -7.76 1.71
N GLY A 227 17.15 -8.52 0.72
CA GLY A 227 17.20 -8.15 -0.69
C GLY A 227 18.61 -8.16 -1.31
N ALA A 228 19.64 -8.72 -0.63
CA ALA A 228 20.97 -8.88 -1.22
C ALA A 228 20.98 -9.91 -2.35
N SER A 229 20.06 -10.87 -2.31
CA SER A 229 19.76 -11.79 -3.41
C SER A 229 18.28 -12.16 -3.44
N TRP A 230 17.77 -12.51 -4.62
CA TRP A 230 16.37 -12.81 -4.84
C TRP A 230 16.16 -14.15 -5.52
N THR A 231 15.18 -14.89 -5.05
CA THR A 231 14.66 -16.11 -5.69
C THR A 231 13.36 -15.78 -6.41
N GLY A 232 13.32 -15.93 -7.71
CA GLY A 232 12.17 -15.60 -8.56
C GLY A 232 12.59 -15.22 -9.99
N PRO A 233 11.66 -14.78 -10.85
CA PRO A 233 10.23 -14.70 -10.60
C PRO A 233 9.54 -16.07 -10.53
N ILE A 234 8.57 -16.19 -9.62
CA ILE A 234 7.73 -17.38 -9.44
C ILE A 234 6.29 -16.99 -9.80
N ARG A 235 5.65 -17.77 -10.69
CA ARG A 235 4.28 -17.50 -11.11
C ARG A 235 3.29 -17.80 -9.98
N VAL A 236 2.48 -16.78 -9.60
CA VAL A 236 1.41 -16.86 -8.61
C VAL A 236 0.07 -17.15 -9.27
N SER A 237 -0.34 -16.32 -10.24
CA SER A 237 -1.63 -16.49 -10.91
C SER A 237 -1.63 -17.67 -11.86
N ASP A 238 -2.74 -18.39 -11.94
CA ASP A 238 -2.86 -19.55 -12.80
C ASP A 238 -3.18 -19.20 -14.27
N ALA A 239 -3.13 -20.19 -15.16
CA ALA A 239 -3.33 -19.98 -16.59
C ALA A 239 -4.76 -19.55 -16.97
N GLY A 240 -5.72 -19.65 -16.06
CA GLY A 240 -7.11 -19.19 -16.26
C GLY A 240 -7.27 -17.69 -16.04
N HIS A 241 -6.34 -17.08 -15.34
CA HIS A 241 -6.34 -15.67 -14.96
C HIS A 241 -5.04 -15.05 -15.44
N GLN A 242 -5.10 -14.15 -16.41
CA GLN A 242 -3.94 -13.61 -17.11
C GLN A 242 -4.01 -12.09 -17.37
N PHE A 243 -5.02 -11.43 -16.81
CA PHE A 243 -5.22 -9.99 -16.89
C PHE A 243 -5.37 -9.47 -15.45
N ASP A 244 -4.28 -9.56 -14.71
CA ASP A 244 -4.25 -9.38 -13.27
C ASP A 244 -3.47 -8.10 -12.92
N GLN A 245 -3.87 -7.42 -11.83
CA GLN A 245 -3.18 -6.27 -11.22
C GLN A 245 -3.37 -6.26 -9.70
N ASP A 246 -2.78 -5.29 -9.01
CA ASP A 246 -2.92 -5.01 -7.58
C ASP A 246 -2.48 -6.18 -6.71
N ALA A 247 -1.33 -6.78 -7.04
CA ALA A 247 -0.80 -7.91 -6.31
C ALA A 247 -0.39 -7.51 -4.89
N THR A 248 -1.08 -8.03 -3.86
CA THR A 248 -0.78 -7.73 -2.46
C THR A 248 -0.36 -9.00 -1.72
N PRO A 249 0.95 -9.21 -1.45
CA PRO A 249 1.43 -10.32 -0.65
C PRO A 249 1.22 -10.08 0.84
N ARG A 250 0.84 -11.13 1.59
CA ARG A 250 0.68 -11.11 3.06
C ARG A 250 1.09 -12.45 3.66
N VAL A 251 1.58 -12.43 4.89
CA VAL A 251 1.94 -13.64 5.64
C VAL A 251 1.00 -13.81 6.82
N GLY A 252 0.41 -14.98 6.93
CA GLY A 252 -0.47 -15.34 8.05
C GLY A 252 0.28 -15.81 9.29
N PRO A 253 -0.41 -15.93 10.45
CA PRO A 253 0.20 -16.31 11.72
C PRO A 253 0.72 -17.77 11.75
N ASP A 254 0.44 -18.56 10.72
CA ASP A 254 0.95 -19.92 10.52
C ASP A 254 2.09 -20.01 9.49
N GLY A 255 2.55 -18.86 8.95
CA GLY A 255 3.57 -18.78 7.90
C GLY A 255 3.03 -19.01 6.49
N THR A 256 1.73 -19.20 6.31
CA THR A 256 1.11 -19.26 4.98
C THR A 256 1.21 -17.89 4.30
N VAL A 257 1.71 -17.89 3.07
CA VAL A 257 1.80 -16.68 2.25
C VAL A 257 0.58 -16.61 1.34
N TYR A 258 -0.10 -15.46 1.35
CA TYR A 258 -1.24 -15.17 0.48
C TYR A 258 -0.85 -14.07 -0.50
N VAL A 259 -1.36 -14.11 -1.73
CA VAL A 259 -1.35 -12.99 -2.66
C VAL A 259 -2.77 -12.79 -3.17
N SER A 260 -3.32 -11.63 -2.88
CA SER A 260 -4.57 -11.17 -3.49
C SER A 260 -4.27 -10.30 -4.71
N TYR A 261 -5.20 -10.26 -5.65
CA TYR A 261 -5.10 -9.45 -6.85
C TYR A 261 -6.45 -9.33 -7.55
N ILE A 262 -6.60 -8.31 -8.39
CA ILE A 262 -7.77 -8.19 -9.26
C ILE A 262 -7.54 -8.95 -10.56
N ASN A 263 -8.57 -9.61 -11.08
CA ASN A 263 -8.59 -10.15 -12.43
C ASN A 263 -9.66 -9.42 -13.26
N GLY A 264 -9.29 -8.98 -14.44
CA GLY A 264 -10.21 -8.56 -15.48
C GLY A 264 -10.46 -7.07 -15.70
N PRO A 265 -9.71 -6.09 -15.15
CA PRO A 265 -9.98 -4.67 -15.41
C PRO A 265 -9.59 -4.25 -16.83
N ASN A 266 -9.28 -5.16 -17.72
CA ASN A 266 -9.04 -4.85 -19.11
C ASN A 266 -10.38 -4.52 -19.79
N GLU A 267 -10.53 -3.32 -20.33
CA GLU A 267 -11.71 -2.77 -21.01
C GLU A 267 -12.34 -3.69 -22.08
N LYS A 268 -11.64 -4.74 -22.50
CA LYS A 268 -12.08 -5.70 -23.52
C LYS A 268 -12.74 -6.96 -22.95
N SER A 269 -12.70 -7.20 -21.65
CA SER A 269 -13.24 -8.43 -21.03
C SER A 269 -13.88 -8.16 -19.67
N THR A 270 -15.09 -7.69 -19.66
CA THR A 270 -15.90 -7.49 -18.44
C THR A 270 -16.45 -8.81 -17.85
N LYS A 271 -16.06 -9.96 -18.35
CA LYS A 271 -16.77 -11.21 -18.03
C LYS A 271 -16.32 -11.91 -16.77
N ASN A 272 -15.17 -11.55 -16.18
CA ASN A 272 -14.60 -12.24 -15.03
C ASN A 272 -13.93 -11.30 -14.03
N ASN A 273 -14.48 -10.10 -13.85
CA ASN A 273 -13.93 -9.19 -12.84
C ASN A 273 -14.14 -9.78 -11.46
N ALA A 274 -13.05 -10.01 -10.76
CA ALA A 274 -13.07 -10.62 -9.43
C ALA A 274 -11.83 -10.24 -8.62
N ALA A 275 -12.01 -10.17 -7.30
CA ALA A 275 -10.90 -10.26 -6.35
C ALA A 275 -10.50 -11.75 -6.23
N LEU A 276 -9.26 -12.05 -6.53
CA LEU A 276 -8.69 -13.40 -6.50
C LEU A 276 -7.65 -13.51 -5.40
N VAL A 277 -7.45 -14.74 -4.91
CA VAL A 277 -6.41 -15.07 -3.94
C VAL A 277 -5.75 -16.39 -4.32
N ALA A 278 -4.43 -16.44 -4.22
CA ALA A 278 -3.63 -17.66 -4.21
C ALA A 278 -2.86 -17.77 -2.89
N LYS A 279 -2.53 -18.99 -2.45
CA LYS A 279 -1.72 -19.21 -1.25
C LYS A 279 -0.58 -20.19 -1.48
N SER A 280 0.49 -19.98 -0.70
CA SER A 280 1.64 -20.85 -0.61
C SER A 280 1.84 -21.28 0.86
N THR A 281 2.08 -22.56 1.09
CA THR A 281 2.40 -23.12 2.42
C THR A 281 3.86 -23.57 2.53
N ASP A 282 4.68 -23.24 1.55
CA ASP A 282 6.10 -23.61 1.46
C ASP A 282 7.01 -22.39 1.26
N GLY A 283 6.58 -21.23 1.81
CA GLY A 283 7.34 -20.00 1.81
C GLY A 283 7.48 -19.36 0.44
N GLY A 284 6.46 -19.47 -0.42
CA GLY A 284 6.42 -18.80 -1.74
C GLY A 284 6.96 -19.65 -2.90
N ASN A 285 7.40 -20.89 -2.66
CA ASN A 285 7.99 -21.74 -3.71
C ASN A 285 6.94 -22.31 -4.66
N THR A 286 5.78 -22.74 -4.12
CA THR A 286 4.68 -23.25 -4.93
C THR A 286 3.36 -22.60 -4.50
N TRP A 287 2.42 -22.50 -5.43
CA TRP A 287 1.16 -21.78 -5.23
C TRP A 287 -0.05 -22.67 -5.51
N SER A 288 -1.10 -22.47 -4.74
CA SER A 288 -2.41 -23.04 -5.01
C SER A 288 -2.98 -22.46 -6.33
N ARG A 289 -4.02 -23.09 -6.86
CA ARG A 289 -4.86 -22.41 -7.84
C ARG A 289 -5.50 -21.18 -7.18
N SER A 290 -5.66 -20.15 -8.00
CA SER A 290 -6.36 -18.94 -7.59
C SER A 290 -7.84 -19.23 -7.35
N VAL A 291 -8.38 -18.64 -6.29
CA VAL A 291 -9.80 -18.75 -5.95
C VAL A 291 -10.44 -17.36 -5.97
N VAL A 292 -11.71 -17.30 -6.31
CA VAL A 292 -12.50 -16.07 -6.26
C VAL A 292 -12.87 -15.78 -4.81
N ALA A 293 -12.29 -14.72 -4.22
CA ALA A 293 -12.69 -14.21 -2.91
C ALA A 293 -14.04 -13.47 -3.02
N ALA A 294 -14.20 -12.62 -4.03
CA ALA A 294 -15.46 -11.97 -4.35
C ALA A 294 -15.55 -11.66 -5.85
N PRO A 295 -16.75 -11.76 -6.46
CA PRO A 295 -17.00 -11.16 -7.76
C PRO A 295 -17.06 -9.65 -7.64
N ILE A 296 -16.61 -8.94 -8.69
CA ILE A 296 -16.70 -7.48 -8.80
C ILE A 296 -17.62 -7.16 -9.99
N PRO A 297 -18.94 -7.11 -9.79
CA PRO A 297 -19.89 -7.04 -10.88
C PRO A 297 -19.88 -5.70 -11.63
N SER A 298 -19.42 -4.64 -11.00
CA SER A 298 -19.37 -3.30 -11.58
C SER A 298 -18.08 -2.57 -11.20
N PRO A 299 -16.94 -2.97 -11.78
CA PRO A 299 -15.67 -2.29 -11.52
C PRO A 299 -15.71 -0.87 -12.11
N ALA A 300 -15.00 0.05 -11.48
CA ALA A 300 -14.77 1.39 -11.97
C ALA A 300 -13.38 1.51 -12.59
N THR A 301 -13.27 2.24 -13.69
CA THR A 301 -12.01 2.59 -14.36
C THR A 301 -11.77 4.10 -14.40
N SER A 302 -12.73 4.87 -13.87
CA SER A 302 -12.68 6.33 -13.75
C SER A 302 -13.65 6.77 -12.66
N LEU A 303 -13.40 7.94 -12.10
CA LEU A 303 -14.22 8.52 -11.05
C LEU A 303 -15.14 9.61 -11.61
N PRO A 304 -16.38 9.75 -11.10
CA PRO A 304 -17.24 10.87 -11.46
C PRO A 304 -16.61 12.17 -10.94
N ASN A 305 -16.83 13.28 -11.68
CA ASN A 305 -16.37 14.61 -11.31
C ASN A 305 -14.87 14.69 -10.97
N ALA A 306 -14.03 13.91 -11.66
CA ALA A 306 -12.58 13.91 -11.51
C ALA A 306 -11.89 13.91 -12.88
N LEU A 307 -10.77 14.59 -12.96
CA LEU A 307 -9.86 14.55 -14.10
C LEU A 307 -8.74 13.53 -13.90
N TYR A 308 -8.42 13.20 -12.64
CA TYR A 308 -7.47 12.13 -12.31
C TYR A 308 -8.14 10.75 -12.39
N ARG A 309 -7.32 9.74 -12.64
CA ARG A 309 -7.76 8.35 -12.67
C ARG A 309 -8.04 7.83 -11.27
N GLY A 310 -8.84 6.81 -11.19
CA GLY A 310 -9.11 6.04 -9.99
C GLY A 310 -10.08 4.93 -10.35
N GLY A 311 -10.11 3.89 -9.54
CA GLY A 311 -10.88 2.75 -9.94
C GLY A 311 -11.10 1.72 -8.84
N THR A 312 -11.34 0.53 -9.33
CA THR A 312 -11.44 -0.68 -8.53
C THR A 312 -10.04 -1.27 -8.34
N ASP A 313 -9.62 -1.31 -7.11
CA ASP A 313 -8.34 -1.89 -6.68
C ASP A 313 -8.64 -2.99 -5.66
N VAL A 314 -7.72 -3.96 -5.54
CA VAL A 314 -7.84 -5.08 -4.61
C VAL A 314 -6.65 -5.05 -3.65
N THR A 315 -6.94 -5.15 -2.37
CA THR A 315 -5.93 -5.31 -1.32
C THR A 315 -6.36 -6.37 -0.32
N SER A 316 -5.42 -6.89 0.46
CA SER A 316 -5.74 -7.84 1.52
C SER A 316 -4.83 -7.71 2.72
N THR A 317 -5.29 -8.26 3.84
CA THR A 317 -4.46 -8.53 5.01
C THR A 317 -4.91 -9.83 5.68
N VAL A 318 -4.07 -10.36 6.55
CA VAL A 318 -4.44 -11.51 7.40
C VAL A 318 -4.54 -11.01 8.83
N ASP A 319 -5.66 -11.26 9.47
CA ASP A 319 -5.80 -11.06 10.91
C ASP A 319 -4.76 -11.92 11.64
N GLN A 320 -3.79 -11.28 12.31
CA GLN A 320 -2.65 -11.95 12.91
C GLN A 320 -3.02 -12.76 14.17
N LEU A 321 -4.21 -12.55 14.71
CA LEU A 321 -4.70 -13.29 15.86
C LEU A 321 -5.51 -14.53 15.45
N THR A 322 -6.39 -14.40 14.44
CA THR A 322 -7.32 -15.46 14.03
C THR A 322 -6.80 -16.27 12.83
N GLY A 323 -6.03 -15.65 11.92
CA GLY A 323 -5.62 -16.22 10.64
C GLY A 323 -6.67 -16.05 9.53
N ASP A 324 -7.72 -15.26 9.75
CA ASP A 324 -8.69 -14.94 8.71
C ASP A 324 -8.08 -13.99 7.67
N LEU A 325 -8.25 -14.32 6.40
CA LEU A 325 -7.87 -13.45 5.30
C LEU A 325 -9.01 -12.47 5.02
N VAL A 326 -8.70 -11.18 5.09
CA VAL A 326 -9.62 -10.09 4.78
C VAL A 326 -9.21 -9.47 3.43
N VAL A 327 -10.18 -9.29 2.54
CA VAL A 327 -9.95 -8.75 1.18
C VAL A 327 -10.88 -7.56 0.98
N ALA A 328 -10.31 -6.41 0.62
CA ALA A 328 -11.05 -5.20 0.26
C ALA A 328 -10.93 -4.91 -1.24
N PHE A 329 -11.97 -4.30 -1.79
CA PHE A 329 -12.00 -3.91 -3.20
C PHE A 329 -13.03 -2.80 -3.45
N GLY A 330 -12.87 -2.08 -4.56
CA GLY A 330 -13.86 -1.11 -5.04
C GLY A 330 -14.93 -1.76 -5.92
N ASP A 331 -16.21 -1.42 -5.73
CA ASP A 331 -17.30 -1.80 -6.64
C ASP A 331 -18.42 -0.76 -6.62
N GLN A 332 -18.98 -0.44 -7.81
CA GLN A 332 -20.04 0.57 -7.97
C GLN A 332 -21.44 -0.03 -8.19
N SER A 333 -21.65 -1.32 -7.96
CA SER A 333 -22.97 -1.97 -8.11
C SER A 333 -24.05 -1.40 -7.21
N SER A 334 -23.66 -0.67 -6.16
CA SER A 334 -24.57 0.04 -5.25
C SER A 334 -24.95 1.45 -5.70
N GLY A 335 -24.45 1.92 -6.87
CA GLY A 335 -24.70 3.25 -7.45
C GLY A 335 -23.44 4.10 -7.50
N ALA A 336 -22.79 4.38 -6.37
CA ALA A 336 -21.46 4.98 -6.31
C ALA A 336 -20.39 3.91 -6.12
N LEU A 337 -19.15 4.18 -6.54
CA LEU A 337 -18.00 3.36 -6.19
C LEU A 337 -17.83 3.42 -4.66
N ASN A 338 -17.92 2.28 -4.00
CA ASN A 338 -17.69 2.15 -2.57
C ASN A 338 -16.67 1.06 -2.29
N VAL A 339 -16.04 1.13 -1.11
CA VAL A 339 -15.15 0.07 -0.63
C VAL A 339 -15.98 -1.06 -0.02
N TRP A 340 -15.75 -2.26 -0.54
CA TRP A 340 -16.36 -3.51 -0.11
C TRP A 340 -15.30 -4.40 0.54
N VAL A 341 -15.74 -5.22 1.48
CA VAL A 341 -14.87 -6.20 2.16
C VAL A 341 -15.55 -7.54 2.23
N THR A 342 -14.75 -8.59 2.03
CA THR A 342 -15.06 -9.98 2.34
C THR A 342 -13.94 -10.59 3.18
N HIS A 343 -14.21 -11.67 3.87
CA HIS A 343 -13.18 -12.43 4.59
C HIS A 343 -13.43 -13.95 4.48
N THR A 344 -12.44 -14.75 4.80
CA THR A 344 -12.61 -16.21 4.86
C THR A 344 -13.67 -16.59 5.88
N ALA A 345 -14.49 -17.59 5.56
CA ALA A 345 -15.49 -18.11 6.50
C ALA A 345 -14.87 -18.95 7.63
N SER A 346 -13.61 -19.34 7.46
CA SER A 346 -12.78 -20.04 8.46
C SER A 346 -11.31 -19.69 8.21
N PRO A 347 -10.51 -19.53 9.26
CA PRO A 347 -9.10 -19.14 9.15
C PRO A 347 -8.31 -20.01 8.16
N GLY A 348 -7.60 -19.34 7.25
CA GLY A 348 -6.76 -20.00 6.25
C GLY A 348 -7.48 -20.84 5.19
N ASP A 349 -8.82 -20.96 5.25
CA ASP A 349 -9.60 -21.75 4.29
C ASP A 349 -10.12 -20.88 3.14
N LEU A 350 -9.46 -20.97 1.99
CA LEU A 350 -9.87 -20.24 0.78
C LEU A 350 -11.06 -20.86 0.04
N SER A 351 -11.61 -21.98 0.53
CA SER A 351 -12.76 -22.62 -0.13
C SER A 351 -14.08 -21.88 0.04
N SER A 352 -14.15 -20.95 1.01
CA SER A 352 -15.37 -20.21 1.35
C SER A 352 -15.06 -18.84 1.89
N PHE A 353 -15.70 -17.82 1.31
CA PHE A 353 -15.70 -16.43 1.76
C PHE A 353 -17.11 -16.00 2.15
N VAL A 354 -17.22 -15.13 3.14
CA VAL A 354 -18.52 -14.52 3.48
C VAL A 354 -18.96 -13.56 2.35
N PRO A 355 -20.26 -13.32 2.16
CA PRO A 355 -20.72 -12.33 1.19
C PRO A 355 -20.12 -10.96 1.46
N ALA A 356 -19.57 -10.30 0.43
CA ALA A 356 -18.98 -8.99 0.57
C ALA A 356 -19.99 -7.93 1.04
N THR A 357 -19.54 -7.05 1.92
CA THR A 357 -20.32 -5.94 2.46
C THR A 357 -19.58 -4.62 2.31
N ARG A 358 -20.31 -3.51 2.24
CA ARG A 358 -19.71 -2.17 2.22
C ARG A 358 -19.22 -1.80 3.60
N VAL A 359 -17.98 -1.31 3.69
CA VAL A 359 -17.36 -0.88 4.96
C VAL A 359 -18.09 0.33 5.55
N LYS A 360 -18.26 1.37 4.76
CA LYS A 360 -19.00 2.60 5.11
C LYS A 360 -19.91 2.96 3.93
N PRO A 361 -21.17 2.49 3.90
CA PRO A 361 -22.08 2.79 2.80
C PRO A 361 -22.21 4.29 2.53
N SER A 362 -21.95 4.72 1.31
CA SER A 362 -21.99 6.13 0.91
C SER A 362 -22.69 6.29 -0.45
N ALA A 363 -23.29 7.47 -0.67
CA ALA A 363 -23.76 7.91 -1.98
C ALA A 363 -22.61 8.58 -2.79
N GLN A 364 -21.52 8.91 -2.14
CA GLN A 364 -20.31 9.49 -2.71
C GLN A 364 -19.25 8.41 -2.94
N THR A 365 -18.26 8.75 -3.75
CA THR A 365 -17.19 7.88 -4.22
C THR A 365 -16.18 7.55 -3.12
N GLN A 366 -15.77 6.28 -3.02
CA GLN A 366 -14.67 5.79 -2.19
C GLN A 366 -13.74 4.94 -3.06
N PHE A 367 -12.42 5.10 -2.94
CA PHE A 367 -11.46 4.46 -3.84
C PHE A 367 -10.08 4.27 -3.18
N PHE A 368 -9.20 3.48 -3.80
CA PHE A 368 -7.86 3.11 -3.37
C PHE A 368 -7.82 2.59 -1.92
N PRO A 369 -8.47 1.46 -1.65
CA PRO A 369 -8.41 0.85 -0.33
C PRO A 369 -7.02 0.26 -0.06
N TRP A 370 -6.52 0.37 1.19
CA TRP A 370 -5.32 -0.32 1.64
C TRP A 370 -5.53 -0.94 3.01
N LEU A 371 -5.31 -2.25 3.12
CA LEU A 371 -5.50 -3.05 4.33
C LEU A 371 -4.18 -3.37 5.02
N GLN A 372 -4.18 -3.27 6.35
CA GLN A 372 -3.11 -3.75 7.21
C GLN A 372 -3.70 -4.33 8.51
N SER A 373 -3.11 -5.39 9.03
CA SER A 373 -3.46 -5.93 10.35
C SER A 373 -2.42 -5.51 11.39
N ALA A 374 -2.90 -5.11 12.57
CA ALA A 374 -2.08 -4.96 13.75
C ALA A 374 -1.78 -6.35 14.39
N PRO A 375 -0.73 -6.49 15.20
CA PRO A 375 -0.39 -7.76 15.85
C PRO A 375 -1.48 -8.30 16.76
N ASP A 376 -2.33 -7.43 17.38
CA ASP A 376 -3.45 -7.79 18.23
C ASP A 376 -4.70 -8.30 17.47
N GLY A 377 -4.62 -8.38 16.12
CA GLY A 377 -5.71 -8.82 15.25
C GLY A 377 -6.65 -7.70 14.81
N ARG A 378 -6.44 -6.45 15.23
CA ARG A 378 -7.15 -5.32 14.63
C ARG A 378 -6.80 -5.20 13.16
N VAL A 379 -7.81 -5.06 12.31
CA VAL A 379 -7.66 -4.84 10.88
C VAL A 379 -7.99 -3.38 10.58
N ASP A 380 -7.03 -2.66 10.01
CA ASP A 380 -7.15 -1.25 9.62
C ASP A 380 -7.22 -1.13 8.11
N LEU A 381 -8.12 -0.28 7.62
CA LEU A 381 -8.38 -0.03 6.21
C LEU A 381 -8.42 1.48 5.95
N ALA A 382 -7.40 1.98 5.28
CA ALA A 382 -7.36 3.35 4.81
C ALA A 382 -7.91 3.43 3.37
N TYR A 383 -8.59 4.53 3.03
CA TYR A 383 -9.09 4.79 1.68
C TYR A 383 -9.43 6.25 1.50
N TYR A 384 -9.41 6.70 0.24
CA TYR A 384 -9.95 8.00 -0.13
C TYR A 384 -11.47 7.97 -0.12
N ASP A 385 -12.08 9.00 0.47
CA ASP A 385 -13.52 9.04 0.74
C ASP A 385 -14.08 10.43 0.45
N ARG A 386 -14.94 10.53 -0.55
CA ARG A 386 -15.60 11.78 -0.91
C ARG A 386 -16.89 12.06 -0.14
N SER A 387 -17.23 11.21 0.86
CA SER A 387 -18.43 11.41 1.68
C SER A 387 -18.37 12.69 2.53
N CYS A 388 -17.22 13.35 2.62
CA CYS A 388 -17.08 14.67 3.23
C CYS A 388 -17.61 15.81 2.35
N ASP A 389 -17.91 15.57 1.07
CA ASP A 389 -18.46 16.56 0.14
C ASP A 389 -19.72 16.04 -0.55
N ALA A 390 -20.83 16.74 -0.37
CA ALA A 390 -22.11 16.38 -0.99
C ALA A 390 -22.11 16.40 -2.53
N ASN A 391 -21.15 17.14 -3.13
CA ASN A 391 -21.00 17.25 -4.59
C ASN A 391 -20.12 16.16 -5.20
N ASP A 392 -19.54 15.28 -4.37
CA ASP A 392 -18.63 14.18 -4.80
C ASP A 392 -17.44 14.71 -5.61
N VAL A 393 -16.78 15.76 -5.12
CA VAL A 393 -15.60 16.42 -5.71
C VAL A 393 -14.41 16.37 -4.78
N LEU A 394 -14.59 16.89 -3.54
CA LEU A 394 -13.51 16.95 -2.57
C LEU A 394 -13.19 15.57 -1.99
N VAL A 395 -11.92 15.30 -1.85
CA VAL A 395 -11.36 14.04 -1.36
C VAL A 395 -10.94 14.21 0.10
N CYS A 396 -11.43 13.35 0.96
CA CYS A 396 -10.98 13.16 2.33
C CYS A 396 -10.31 11.79 2.47
N VAL A 397 -9.67 11.55 3.61
CA VAL A 397 -9.12 10.23 3.97
C VAL A 397 -9.89 9.69 5.16
N THR A 398 -10.34 8.45 5.05
CA THR A 398 -11.03 7.71 6.10
C THR A 398 -10.20 6.48 6.49
N LEU A 399 -10.09 6.26 7.81
CA LEU A 399 -9.61 5.01 8.39
C LEU A 399 -10.80 4.26 8.97
N SER A 400 -10.97 3.01 8.57
CA SER A 400 -11.94 2.09 9.16
C SER A 400 -11.20 0.96 9.84
N SER A 401 -11.63 0.59 11.06
CA SER A 401 -10.99 -0.46 11.84
C SER A 401 -12.01 -1.51 12.26
N SER A 402 -11.58 -2.75 12.28
CA SER A 402 -12.35 -3.94 12.69
C SER A 402 -11.56 -4.72 13.75
N SER A 403 -12.24 -5.21 14.76
CA SER A 403 -11.69 -6.12 15.77
C SER A 403 -12.29 -7.53 15.69
N ASP A 404 -12.98 -7.85 14.60
CA ASP A 404 -13.67 -9.12 14.34
C ASP A 404 -13.39 -9.62 12.91
N SER A 405 -12.13 -9.54 12.48
CA SER A 405 -11.62 -10.03 11.18
C SER A 405 -12.40 -9.46 10.00
N GLY A 406 -12.86 -8.21 10.08
CA GLY A 406 -13.56 -7.54 8.98
C GLY A 406 -15.07 -7.77 8.94
N ALA A 407 -15.67 -8.40 9.96
CA ALA A 407 -17.12 -8.62 10.00
C ALA A 407 -17.88 -7.31 10.30
N THR A 408 -17.35 -6.46 11.19
CA THR A 408 -17.89 -5.13 11.47
C THR A 408 -16.81 -4.07 11.48
N TRP A 409 -17.18 -2.82 11.15
CA TRP A 409 -16.25 -1.72 10.95
C TRP A 409 -16.68 -0.47 11.71
N THR A 410 -15.70 0.20 12.31
CA THR A 410 -15.84 1.56 12.83
C THR A 410 -14.99 2.50 12.00
N SER A 411 -15.61 3.53 11.43
CA SER A 411 -14.93 4.47 10.52
C SER A 411 -14.74 5.83 11.20
N GLN A 412 -13.58 6.43 10.99
CA GLN A 412 -13.26 7.79 11.42
C GLN A 412 -12.54 8.55 10.33
N ALA A 413 -12.75 9.87 10.27
CA ALA A 413 -12.06 10.73 9.35
C ALA A 413 -10.60 10.92 9.84
N VAL A 414 -9.65 10.72 8.93
CA VAL A 414 -8.23 11.08 9.14
C VAL A 414 -8.04 12.55 8.83
N THR A 415 -8.65 13.05 7.74
CA THR A 415 -8.61 14.46 7.37
C THR A 415 -9.83 15.21 7.87
N SER A 416 -9.65 16.42 8.38
CA SER A 416 -10.75 17.29 8.83
C SER A 416 -11.37 18.09 7.70
N THR A 417 -10.66 18.28 6.59
CA THR A 417 -11.10 19.02 5.39
C THR A 417 -10.73 18.25 4.13
N GLY A 418 -11.61 18.28 3.13
CA GLY A 418 -11.34 17.68 1.85
C GLY A 418 -10.47 18.58 0.96
N PHE A 419 -9.75 17.96 0.05
CA PHE A 419 -8.96 18.63 -0.99
C PHE A 419 -9.50 18.30 -2.38
N ASN A 420 -9.18 19.12 -3.38
CA ASN A 420 -9.53 18.88 -4.77
C ASN A 420 -8.33 18.26 -5.50
N GLY A 421 -8.41 16.97 -5.87
CA GLY A 421 -7.37 16.27 -6.61
C GLY A 421 -7.16 16.76 -8.05
N ASP A 422 -8.10 17.53 -8.60
CA ASP A 422 -7.98 18.14 -9.94
C ASP A 422 -7.18 19.47 -9.94
N THR A 423 -6.62 19.88 -8.82
CA THR A 423 -6.01 21.19 -8.69
C THR A 423 -4.64 21.26 -9.35
N PHE A 424 -3.90 20.16 -9.43
CA PHE A 424 -2.53 20.12 -9.94
C PHE A 424 -2.29 18.90 -10.81
N GLY A 425 -1.63 19.15 -11.96
CA GLY A 425 -1.18 18.07 -12.84
C GLY A 425 0.22 17.61 -12.49
N ALA A 426 0.42 16.32 -12.43
CA ALA A 426 1.75 15.75 -12.47
C ALA A 426 2.38 16.01 -13.85
N CYS A 427 3.65 16.42 -13.86
CA CYS A 427 4.39 16.57 -15.10
C CYS A 427 4.92 15.20 -15.55
N LEU A 428 4.30 14.61 -16.57
CA LEU A 428 4.87 13.44 -17.23
C LEU A 428 6.15 13.83 -18.01
N ALA A 429 7.25 13.89 -17.32
CA ALA A 429 8.54 14.30 -17.92
C ALA A 429 9.11 13.27 -18.91
N PHE A 430 8.62 12.04 -18.86
CA PHE A 430 9.02 10.96 -19.79
C PHE A 430 8.35 11.05 -21.18
N VAL A 431 7.33 11.90 -21.37
CA VAL A 431 6.79 12.22 -22.68
C VAL A 431 7.51 13.43 -23.27
N ASP A 432 7.71 13.47 -24.59
CA ASP A 432 8.41 14.54 -25.27
C ASP A 432 7.49 15.24 -26.30
N PRO A 433 7.09 16.49 -26.08
CA PRO A 433 7.44 17.37 -24.95
C PRO A 433 6.79 16.92 -23.64
N PRO A 434 7.36 17.30 -22.47
CA PRO A 434 6.77 16.98 -21.17
C PRO A 434 5.32 17.44 -21.09
N ASP A 435 4.44 16.57 -20.63
CA ASP A 435 3.02 16.88 -20.46
C ASP A 435 2.72 17.16 -18.97
N CYS A 436 2.61 18.44 -18.61
CA CYS A 436 2.25 18.91 -17.28
C CYS A 436 0.74 19.19 -17.15
N THR A 437 -0.07 18.61 -18.02
CA THR A 437 -1.54 18.79 -18.00
C THR A 437 -2.28 17.58 -17.43
N ASN A 438 -1.56 16.50 -17.11
CA ASN A 438 -2.17 15.32 -16.52
C ASN A 438 -2.47 15.54 -15.04
N PHE A 439 -3.72 15.23 -14.69
CA PHE A 439 -4.16 15.17 -13.30
C PHE A 439 -3.93 13.74 -12.81
N PHE A 440 -3.00 13.56 -11.89
CA PHE A 440 -2.64 12.26 -11.38
C PHE A 440 -2.49 12.31 -9.85
N LEU A 441 -3.49 11.77 -9.15
CA LEU A 441 -3.51 11.68 -7.69
C LEU A 441 -2.62 10.54 -7.16
N GLY A 442 -2.20 9.63 -8.03
CA GLY A 442 -1.60 8.35 -7.71
C GLY A 442 -2.63 7.23 -7.75
N ASP A 443 -2.17 6.01 -7.53
CA ASP A 443 -2.98 4.79 -7.51
C ASP A 443 -3.03 4.15 -6.12
N TYR A 444 -2.30 4.68 -5.12
CA TYR A 444 -2.15 4.09 -3.80
C TYR A 444 -2.41 5.07 -2.66
N ILE A 445 -2.64 4.50 -1.50
CA ILE A 445 -2.59 5.07 -0.16
C ILE A 445 -1.98 3.98 0.72
N ALA A 446 -1.35 4.31 1.84
CA ALA A 446 -0.84 3.27 2.72
C ALA A 446 -1.23 3.48 4.19
N VAL A 447 -1.32 2.35 4.93
CA VAL A 447 -1.45 2.32 6.37
C VAL A 447 -0.51 1.27 6.95
N ALA A 448 0.14 1.60 8.06
CA ALA A 448 0.93 0.68 8.86
C ALA A 448 0.40 0.67 10.29
N SER A 449 0.29 -0.51 10.90
CA SER A 449 -0.44 -0.70 12.16
C SER A 449 0.41 -1.38 13.23
N THR A 450 0.30 -0.86 14.47
CA THR A 450 0.71 -1.52 15.71
C THR A 450 -0.52 -1.68 16.60
N ASP A 451 -0.40 -2.37 17.74
CA ASP A 451 -1.51 -2.49 18.69
C ASP A 451 -2.01 -1.12 19.19
N ALA A 452 -1.14 -0.13 19.28
CA ALA A 452 -1.45 1.19 19.84
C ALA A 452 -1.91 2.23 18.80
N LYS A 453 -1.54 2.07 17.52
CA LYS A 453 -1.85 3.06 16.48
C LYS A 453 -1.89 2.47 15.07
N ALA A 454 -2.59 3.17 14.19
CA ALA A 454 -2.44 3.07 12.75
C ALA A 454 -1.85 4.39 12.22
N GLN A 455 -0.78 4.31 11.45
CA GLN A 455 -0.21 5.45 10.73
C GLN A 455 -0.68 5.39 9.29
N VAL A 456 -1.31 6.45 8.82
CA VAL A 456 -1.78 6.57 7.42
C VAL A 456 -0.89 7.55 6.69
N ILE A 457 -0.55 7.27 5.43
CA ILE A 457 0.14 8.19 4.52
C ILE A 457 -0.65 8.28 3.21
N TRP A 458 -0.81 9.49 2.68
CA TRP A 458 -1.65 9.75 1.51
C TRP A 458 -1.22 10.98 0.74
N THR A 459 -1.61 11.03 -0.54
CA THR A 459 -1.54 12.24 -1.37
C THR A 459 -2.62 13.24 -0.96
N GLY A 460 -2.24 14.49 -0.76
CA GLY A 460 -3.14 15.59 -0.46
C GLY A 460 -2.69 16.90 -1.10
N ASN A 461 -3.48 17.96 -0.96
CA ASN A 461 -3.09 19.29 -1.41
C ASN A 461 -2.20 19.97 -0.39
N GLY A 462 -0.95 20.21 -0.75
CA GLY A 462 -0.03 21.09 -0.05
C GLY A 462 -0.14 22.54 -0.46
N ALA A 463 0.88 23.31 -0.14
CA ALA A 463 0.90 24.75 -0.43
C ALA A 463 1.06 25.06 -1.92
N HIS A 464 1.69 24.19 -2.69
CA HIS A 464 2.08 24.42 -4.08
C HIS A 464 1.53 23.39 -5.05
N THR A 465 1.39 22.11 -4.61
CA THR A 465 1.05 20.98 -5.45
C THR A 465 0.40 19.86 -4.65
N LEU A 466 0.32 18.65 -5.21
CA LEU A 466 0.03 17.43 -4.47
C LEU A 466 1.26 17.05 -3.65
N ASP A 467 1.05 16.76 -2.37
CA ASP A 467 2.08 16.45 -1.40
C ASP A 467 1.73 15.19 -0.62
N ALA A 468 2.73 14.53 -0.07
CA ALA A 468 2.51 13.41 0.85
C ALA A 468 2.25 13.93 2.28
N PHE A 469 1.15 13.45 2.86
CA PHE A 469 0.72 13.73 4.23
C PHE A 469 0.63 12.47 5.05
N THR A 470 0.82 12.61 6.34
CA THR A 470 0.68 11.48 7.27
C THR A 470 -0.02 11.89 8.56
N GLU A 471 -0.71 10.93 9.18
CA GLU A 471 -1.32 11.09 10.50
C GLU A 471 -1.39 9.76 11.25
N ALA A 472 -1.21 9.84 12.56
CA ALA A 472 -1.37 8.72 13.47
C ALA A 472 -2.78 8.72 14.09
N VAL A 473 -3.44 7.58 14.04
CA VAL A 473 -4.70 7.31 14.72
C VAL A 473 -4.42 6.35 15.87
N GLY A 474 -4.70 6.78 17.12
CA GLY A 474 -4.51 5.98 18.34
C GLY A 474 -5.71 5.08 18.64
N PHE A 475 -5.47 3.96 19.34
CA PHE A 475 -6.48 2.97 19.78
C PHE A 475 -6.36 2.67 21.26
#